data_99417c3eed84e81f9fe9411c84ed2e0f
#
_entry.id   99417c3eed84e81f9fe9411c84ed2e0f
#
_cell.length_a   1.000
_cell.length_b   1.000
_cell.length_c   1.000
_cell.angle_alpha   90.00
_cell.angle_beta   90.00
_cell.angle_gamma   90.00
#
_symmetry.space_group_name_H-M   'P 1'
#
loop_
_entity.id
_entity.type
_entity.pdbx_description
1 polymer ?
#
loop_
_entity_poly.entity_id
_entity_poly.type
_entity_poly.pdbx_seq_one_letter_code
_entity_poly.pdbx_strand_id
1 'polypeptide(L)'
;LIFNKMTNILLFARILLYTQLFESFEKLYMKKFVESIAKMEFNRKKILTVSIGIIVIGIVYYVLSRPRKAAVSEPTVVIETVTTDDVEIYGEYVGRIRAQQFVEVRARVEGYLEKMLFEEGTYVPKNQLLFIINPDQYKAKVDKVKAQLTKDKAQALKAKRDLERIQPLYAQNAASRLDLDNAIAAYESAAASVNMTEADLSQAEMELGYTAVHSPLSGRISERHVDVGTLVGPGG
;
A
#
# COMPACT_ATOMS: atom_id res chain seq x y z
N LEU A 1 -5.77 -28.23 -26.77
CA LEU A 1 -5.04 -28.69 -28.00
C LEU A 1 -5.14 -30.20 -28.23
N ILE A 2 -5.36 -31.01 -27.19
CA ILE A 2 -5.41 -32.49 -27.30
C ILE A 2 -6.75 -33.01 -27.80
N PHE A 3 -7.86 -32.31 -27.49
CA PHE A 3 -9.22 -32.71 -27.87
C PHE A 3 -9.50 -32.57 -29.38
N ASN A 4 -8.85 -31.64 -30.07
CA ASN A 4 -9.05 -31.40 -31.51
C ASN A 4 -8.26 -32.39 -32.40
N LYS A 5 -7.26 -33.07 -31.84
CA LYS A 5 -6.49 -34.08 -32.55
C LYS A 5 -7.19 -35.44 -32.57
N MET A 6 -7.96 -35.77 -31.55
CA MET A 6 -8.70 -37.03 -31.49
C MET A 6 -9.93 -37.07 -32.42
N THR A 7 -10.63 -35.96 -32.61
CA THR A 7 -11.78 -35.87 -33.52
C THR A 7 -11.38 -36.00 -34.99
N ASN A 8 -10.22 -35.46 -35.37
CA ASN A 8 -9.71 -35.61 -36.75
C ASN A 8 -9.24 -37.04 -37.08
N ILE A 9 -8.70 -37.79 -36.13
CA ILE A 9 -8.27 -39.18 -36.33
C ILE A 9 -9.49 -40.10 -36.50
N LEU A 10 -10.58 -39.86 -35.72
CA LEU A 10 -11.82 -40.65 -35.87
C LEU A 10 -12.56 -40.34 -37.18
N LEU A 11 -12.50 -39.12 -37.69
CA LEU A 11 -13.08 -38.74 -38.98
C LEU A 11 -12.32 -39.40 -40.14
N PHE A 12 -10.98 -39.43 -40.06
CA PHE A 12 -10.12 -40.05 -41.06
C PHE A 12 -10.29 -41.59 -41.13
N ALA A 13 -10.40 -42.25 -39.99
CA ALA A 13 -10.67 -43.69 -39.91
C ALA A 13 -12.05 -44.05 -40.48
N ARG A 14 -13.05 -43.20 -40.30
CA ARG A 14 -14.39 -43.41 -40.84
C ARG A 14 -14.46 -43.26 -42.35
N ILE A 15 -13.72 -42.33 -42.93
CA ILE A 15 -13.62 -42.16 -44.41
C ILE A 15 -12.87 -43.33 -45.03
N LEU A 16 -11.80 -43.86 -44.41
CA LEU A 16 -11.04 -45.00 -44.90
C LEU A 16 -11.89 -46.28 -44.90
N LEU A 17 -12.75 -46.46 -43.92
CA LEU A 17 -13.64 -47.62 -43.82
C LEU A 17 -14.75 -47.56 -44.89
N TYR A 18 -15.25 -46.38 -45.25
CA TYR A 18 -16.23 -46.20 -46.32
C TYR A 18 -15.65 -46.44 -47.73
N THR A 19 -14.38 -46.05 -47.97
CA THR A 19 -13.73 -46.31 -49.27
C THR A 19 -13.44 -47.81 -49.47
N GLN A 20 -13.02 -48.54 -48.45
CA GLN A 20 -12.84 -49.98 -48.55
C GLN A 20 -14.12 -50.79 -48.76
N LEU A 21 -15.20 -50.39 -48.11
CA LEU A 21 -16.54 -51.01 -48.31
C LEU A 21 -17.03 -50.75 -49.73
N PHE A 22 -16.82 -49.57 -50.28
CA PHE A 22 -17.28 -49.17 -51.62
C PHE A 22 -16.55 -49.98 -52.72
N GLU A 23 -15.20 -50.13 -52.60
CA GLU A 23 -14.42 -50.97 -53.57
C GLU A 23 -14.82 -52.45 -53.54
N SER A 24 -15.16 -52.97 -52.35
CA SER A 24 -15.63 -54.38 -52.24
C SER A 24 -16.98 -54.61 -52.89
N PHE A 25 -17.89 -53.62 -52.82
CA PHE A 25 -19.21 -53.66 -53.41
C PHE A 25 -19.14 -53.59 -54.94
N GLU A 26 -18.28 -52.72 -55.47
CA GLU A 26 -18.11 -52.52 -56.90
C GLU A 26 -17.58 -53.78 -57.59
N LYS A 27 -16.59 -54.47 -57.00
CA LYS A 27 -16.02 -55.73 -57.51
C LYS A 27 -17.03 -56.85 -57.52
N LEU A 28 -17.91 -56.93 -56.51
CA LEU A 28 -18.93 -58.04 -56.46
C LEU A 28 -20.06 -57.82 -57.46
N TYR A 29 -20.45 -56.56 -57.69
CA TYR A 29 -21.50 -56.21 -58.67
C TYR A 29 -21.02 -56.37 -60.12
N MET A 30 -19.81 -55.92 -60.40
CA MET A 30 -19.20 -56.08 -61.75
C MET A 30 -19.00 -57.56 -62.16
N LYS A 31 -18.60 -58.41 -61.23
CA LYS A 31 -18.45 -59.85 -61.51
C LYS A 31 -19.76 -60.52 -61.86
N LYS A 32 -20.85 -60.26 -61.12
CA LYS A 32 -22.19 -60.78 -61.44
C LYS A 32 -22.77 -60.19 -62.72
N PHE A 33 -22.43 -58.99 -63.11
CA PHE A 33 -22.92 -58.32 -64.31
C PHE A 33 -22.23 -58.94 -65.57
N VAL A 34 -20.92 -59.20 -65.48
CA VAL A 34 -20.16 -59.84 -66.56
C VAL A 34 -20.62 -61.31 -66.81
N GLU A 35 -20.90 -62.06 -65.73
CA GLU A 35 -21.43 -63.42 -65.84
C GLU A 35 -22.83 -63.48 -66.47
N SER A 36 -23.68 -62.41 -66.22
CA SER A 36 -25.02 -62.29 -66.80
C SER A 36 -24.94 -62.01 -68.32
N ILE A 37 -23.97 -61.25 -68.78
CA ILE A 37 -23.77 -60.90 -70.19
C ILE A 37 -23.25 -62.15 -70.99
N ALA A 38 -22.42 -62.96 -70.37
CA ALA A 38 -21.79 -64.17 -71.03
C ALA A 38 -22.83 -65.25 -71.31
N LYS A 39 -24.03 -65.24 -70.76
CA LYS A 39 -25.07 -66.27 -70.90
C LYS A 39 -26.16 -65.87 -71.86
N MET A 40 -26.09 -64.74 -72.58
CA MET A 40 -27.09 -64.30 -73.54
C MET A 40 -26.78 -64.83 -74.96
N GLU A 41 -27.64 -65.72 -75.47
CA GLU A 41 -27.62 -66.18 -76.86
C GLU A 41 -27.68 -65.00 -77.86
N PHE A 42 -26.78 -65.03 -78.80
CA PHE A 42 -26.50 -64.04 -79.85
C PHE A 42 -27.63 -63.77 -80.81
N ASN A 43 -28.57 -62.90 -80.49
CA ASN A 43 -29.60 -62.46 -81.36
C ASN A 43 -29.41 -60.99 -81.75
N ARG A 44 -29.17 -60.64 -83.01
CA ARG A 44 -28.79 -59.31 -83.53
C ARG A 44 -29.72 -58.14 -83.04
N LYS A 45 -31.00 -58.41 -82.85
CA LYS A 45 -31.93 -57.44 -82.33
C LYS A 45 -31.76 -57.09 -80.88
N LYS A 46 -31.33 -58.03 -80.03
CA LYS A 46 -31.07 -57.80 -78.59
C LYS A 46 -29.74 -57.04 -78.34
N ILE A 47 -28.71 -57.23 -79.24
CA ILE A 47 -27.49 -56.47 -79.17
C ILE A 47 -27.76 -54.97 -79.40
N LEU A 48 -28.60 -54.64 -80.33
CA LEU A 48 -28.87 -53.28 -80.69
C LEU A 48 -29.65 -52.54 -79.54
N THR A 49 -30.51 -53.19 -78.79
CA THR A 49 -31.22 -52.61 -77.63
C THR A 49 -30.22 -52.45 -76.41
N VAL A 50 -29.33 -53.35 -76.18
CA VAL A 50 -28.31 -53.26 -75.11
C VAL A 50 -27.31 -52.16 -75.43
N SER A 51 -26.88 -52.03 -76.71
CA SER A 51 -25.95 -50.95 -77.06
C SER A 51 -26.57 -49.56 -76.94
N ILE A 52 -27.84 -49.41 -77.30
CA ILE A 52 -28.58 -48.15 -77.11
C ILE A 52 -28.74 -47.82 -75.61
N GLY A 53 -29.04 -48.82 -74.76
CA GLY A 53 -29.08 -48.68 -73.32
C GLY A 53 -27.80 -48.17 -72.71
N ILE A 54 -26.67 -48.73 -73.14
CA ILE A 54 -25.34 -48.30 -72.65
C ILE A 54 -25.00 -46.89 -73.10
N ILE A 55 -25.36 -46.51 -74.33
CA ILE A 55 -25.16 -45.13 -74.82
C ILE A 55 -26.02 -44.12 -74.01
N VAL A 56 -27.28 -44.46 -73.73
CA VAL A 56 -28.16 -43.59 -72.92
C VAL A 56 -27.62 -43.45 -71.50
N ILE A 57 -27.19 -44.52 -70.87
CA ILE A 57 -26.58 -44.48 -69.55
C ILE A 57 -25.30 -43.63 -69.57
N GLY A 58 -24.46 -43.76 -70.61
CA GLY A 58 -23.26 -42.96 -70.79
C GLY A 58 -23.56 -41.46 -70.93
N ILE A 59 -24.63 -41.12 -71.68
CA ILE A 59 -25.07 -39.71 -71.85
C ILE A 59 -25.59 -39.15 -70.52
N VAL A 60 -26.41 -39.95 -69.83
CA VAL A 60 -26.90 -39.53 -68.51
C VAL A 60 -25.77 -39.31 -67.51
N TYR A 61 -24.81 -40.25 -67.49
CA TYR A 61 -23.62 -40.10 -66.65
C TYR A 61 -22.80 -38.85 -67.01
N TYR A 62 -22.61 -38.62 -68.33
CA TYR A 62 -21.89 -37.44 -68.80
C TYR A 62 -22.61 -36.12 -68.44
N VAL A 63 -23.92 -36.09 -68.51
CA VAL A 63 -24.73 -34.89 -68.11
C VAL A 63 -24.69 -34.67 -66.60
N LEU A 64 -24.79 -35.77 -65.84
CA LEU A 64 -24.70 -35.66 -64.35
C LEU A 64 -23.28 -35.36 -63.87
N SER A 65 -22.25 -35.82 -64.57
CA SER A 65 -20.86 -35.64 -64.22
C SER A 65 -20.29 -34.26 -64.65
N ARG A 66 -21.09 -33.43 -65.31
CA ARG A 66 -20.62 -32.07 -65.59
C ARG A 66 -20.41 -31.32 -64.26
N PRO A 67 -19.17 -30.91 -63.93
CA PRO A 67 -18.96 -30.10 -62.74
C PRO A 67 -19.77 -28.83 -62.90
N ARG A 68 -20.77 -28.65 -62.04
CA ARG A 68 -21.41 -27.33 -61.90
C ARG A 68 -20.29 -26.39 -61.50
N LYS A 69 -19.98 -25.42 -62.37
CA LYS A 69 -19.09 -24.33 -61.99
C LYS A 69 -19.73 -23.70 -60.77
N ALA A 70 -19.15 -23.94 -59.60
CA ALA A 70 -19.51 -23.21 -58.41
C ALA A 70 -19.36 -21.73 -58.79
N ALA A 71 -20.43 -20.97 -58.65
CA ALA A 71 -20.35 -19.53 -58.75
C ALA A 71 -19.40 -19.09 -57.60
N VAL A 72 -18.19 -18.65 -58.00
CA VAL A 72 -17.28 -18.01 -57.04
C VAL A 72 -18.03 -16.75 -56.63
N SER A 73 -18.63 -16.78 -55.43
CA SER A 73 -19.14 -15.58 -54.83
C SER A 73 -17.94 -14.72 -54.55
N GLU A 74 -17.85 -13.59 -55.20
CA GLU A 74 -16.83 -12.58 -54.84
C GLU A 74 -17.01 -12.25 -53.36
N PRO A 75 -15.91 -12.30 -52.59
CA PRO A 75 -16.00 -11.94 -51.18
C PRO A 75 -16.45 -10.49 -51.07
N THR A 76 -17.64 -10.29 -50.51
CA THR A 76 -18.13 -8.93 -50.20
C THR A 76 -17.30 -8.42 -49.05
N VAL A 77 -16.40 -7.46 -49.32
CA VAL A 77 -15.61 -6.79 -48.32
C VAL A 77 -16.41 -5.57 -47.84
N VAL A 78 -16.76 -5.56 -46.59
CA VAL A 78 -17.32 -4.37 -45.97
C VAL A 78 -16.15 -3.40 -45.72
N ILE A 79 -16.17 -2.29 -46.44
CA ILE A 79 -15.19 -1.21 -46.24
C ILE A 79 -15.84 -0.21 -45.29
N GLU A 80 -15.26 -0.06 -44.11
CA GLU A 80 -15.60 0.99 -43.17
C GLU A 80 -14.61 2.13 -43.32
N THR A 81 -15.10 3.36 -43.40
CA THR A 81 -14.25 4.54 -43.44
C THR A 81 -13.58 4.71 -42.07
N VAL A 82 -12.25 4.75 -42.06
CA VAL A 82 -11.48 5.06 -40.89
C VAL A 82 -11.71 6.54 -40.54
N THR A 83 -12.34 6.77 -39.40
CA THR A 83 -12.45 8.10 -38.81
C THR A 83 -11.29 8.29 -37.86
N THR A 84 -10.61 9.44 -37.93
CA THR A 84 -9.62 9.84 -36.96
C THR A 84 -10.35 10.50 -35.80
N ASP A 85 -10.25 9.91 -34.62
CA ASP A 85 -10.84 10.47 -33.40
C ASP A 85 -9.74 10.61 -32.35
N ASP A 86 -9.83 11.65 -31.53
CA ASP A 86 -8.90 11.86 -30.43
C ASP A 86 -9.27 10.89 -29.30
N VAL A 87 -8.45 9.88 -29.10
CA VAL A 87 -8.63 8.91 -28.02
C VAL A 87 -7.81 9.37 -26.82
N GLU A 88 -8.49 9.69 -25.72
CA GLU A 88 -7.83 9.96 -24.46
C GLU A 88 -7.23 8.64 -23.92
N ILE A 89 -5.90 8.62 -23.83
CA ILE A 89 -5.19 7.45 -23.26
C ILE A 89 -4.96 7.70 -21.79
N TYR A 90 -5.68 6.97 -20.95
CA TYR A 90 -5.49 7.00 -19.51
C TYR A 90 -4.44 5.97 -19.10
N GLY A 91 -3.38 6.44 -18.46
CA GLY A 91 -2.41 5.57 -17.80
C GLY A 91 -2.79 5.38 -16.34
N GLU A 92 -2.94 4.15 -15.90
CA GLU A 92 -3.16 3.83 -14.50
C GLU A 92 -1.80 3.60 -13.82
N TYR A 93 -1.50 4.43 -12.80
CA TYR A 93 -0.23 4.35 -12.07
C TYR A 93 -0.49 4.07 -10.61
N VAL A 94 0.19 3.05 -10.08
CA VAL A 94 0.18 2.77 -8.66
C VAL A 94 1.16 3.71 -7.96
N GLY A 95 0.65 4.54 -7.04
CA GLY A 95 1.43 5.48 -6.25
C GLY A 95 1.20 5.29 -4.74
N ARG A 96 2.16 5.72 -3.93
CA ARG A 96 2.02 5.76 -2.48
C ARG A 96 2.05 7.22 -2.01
N ILE A 97 0.98 7.66 -1.37
CA ILE A 97 0.90 8.98 -0.76
C ILE A 97 1.61 8.93 0.59
N ARG A 98 2.52 9.87 0.82
CA ARG A 98 3.18 10.05 2.11
C ARG A 98 3.03 11.51 2.54
N ALA A 99 2.92 11.72 3.85
CA ALA A 99 2.94 13.08 4.39
C ALA A 99 4.30 13.74 4.10
N GLN A 100 4.28 15.02 3.72
CA GLN A 100 5.51 15.80 3.51
C GLN A 100 6.30 15.99 4.81
N GLN A 101 5.57 16.14 5.93
CA GLN A 101 6.13 16.20 7.27
C GLN A 101 5.40 15.19 8.15
N PHE A 102 6.15 14.39 8.86
CA PHE A 102 5.64 13.42 9.81
C PHE A 102 6.45 13.55 11.10
N VAL A 103 5.77 13.69 12.22
CA VAL A 103 6.36 13.77 13.55
C VAL A 103 5.61 12.83 14.48
N GLU A 104 6.35 12.00 15.14
CA GLU A 104 5.83 11.18 16.23
C GLU A 104 5.85 11.99 17.53
N VAL A 105 4.67 12.13 18.15
CA VAL A 105 4.51 12.83 19.42
C VAL A 105 4.73 11.84 20.55
N ARG A 106 5.80 12.01 21.30
CA ARG A 106 6.17 11.16 22.44
C ARG A 106 6.20 11.95 23.73
N ALA A 107 5.91 11.29 24.85
CA ALA A 107 6.09 11.85 26.19
C ALA A 107 7.58 12.10 26.47
N ARG A 108 7.89 13.26 27.06
CA ARG A 108 9.26 13.59 27.50
C ARG A 108 9.49 13.30 28.98
N VAL A 109 8.42 13.07 29.72
CA VAL A 109 8.41 12.76 31.14
C VAL A 109 7.57 11.52 31.40
N GLU A 110 7.88 10.80 32.45
CA GLU A 110 7.19 9.58 32.86
C GLU A 110 5.95 9.92 33.71
N GLY A 111 4.85 9.22 33.47
CA GLY A 111 3.65 9.35 34.28
C GLY A 111 2.43 8.73 33.61
N TYR A 112 1.33 8.68 34.37
CA TYR A 112 0.07 8.16 33.86
C TYR A 112 -0.63 9.19 32.98
N LEU A 113 -1.12 8.75 31.81
CA LEU A 113 -1.90 9.59 30.92
C LEU A 113 -3.26 9.89 31.56
N GLU A 114 -3.50 11.16 31.93
CA GLU A 114 -4.72 11.57 32.63
C GLU A 114 -5.84 11.92 31.67
N LYS A 115 -5.53 12.67 30.61
CA LYS A 115 -6.52 13.17 29.63
C LYS A 115 -5.95 13.16 28.23
N MET A 116 -6.87 12.93 27.28
CA MET A 116 -6.64 13.09 25.85
C MET A 116 -7.64 14.11 25.31
N LEU A 117 -7.18 15.08 24.53
CA LEU A 117 -7.92 16.26 24.11
C LEU A 117 -8.00 16.42 22.60
N PHE A 118 -7.96 15.31 21.87
CA PHE A 118 -8.14 15.28 20.42
C PHE A 118 -8.92 14.02 20.01
N GLU A 119 -9.44 14.05 18.80
CA GLU A 119 -10.05 12.89 18.14
C GLU A 119 -9.15 12.42 17.00
N GLU A 120 -9.04 11.12 16.84
CA GLU A 120 -8.24 10.51 15.78
C GLU A 120 -8.73 10.93 14.39
N GLY A 121 -7.79 11.16 13.46
CA GLY A 121 -8.11 11.59 12.11
C GLY A 121 -8.53 13.06 11.97
N THR A 122 -8.58 13.85 13.07
CA THR A 122 -8.92 15.27 13.01
C THR A 122 -7.72 16.16 12.71
N TYR A 123 -7.99 17.38 12.26
CA TYR A 123 -6.95 18.39 12.05
C TYR A 123 -6.64 19.09 13.35
N VAL A 124 -5.36 19.17 13.69
CA VAL A 124 -4.85 19.86 14.88
C VAL A 124 -3.89 20.98 14.47
N PRO A 125 -4.06 22.21 14.99
CA PRO A 125 -3.11 23.29 14.77
C PRO A 125 -1.85 23.07 15.63
N LYS A 126 -0.76 23.72 15.23
CA LYS A 126 0.48 23.77 16.02
C LYS A 126 0.21 24.35 17.41
N ASN A 127 0.85 23.79 18.43
CA ASN A 127 0.72 24.12 19.85
C ASN A 127 -0.66 23.77 20.47
N GLN A 128 -1.53 23.04 19.79
CA GLN A 128 -2.72 22.50 20.43
C GLN A 128 -2.31 21.47 21.50
N LEU A 129 -2.94 21.56 22.67
CA LEU A 129 -2.78 20.57 23.73
C LEU A 129 -3.44 19.25 23.32
N LEU A 130 -2.65 18.19 23.32
CA LEU A 130 -3.08 16.85 22.90
C LEU A 130 -3.31 15.93 24.09
N PHE A 131 -2.34 15.88 24.99
CA PHE A 131 -2.35 14.97 26.14
C PHE A 131 -2.01 15.73 27.43
N ILE A 132 -2.54 15.23 28.52
CA ILE A 132 -2.15 15.64 29.87
C ILE A 132 -1.68 14.39 30.61
N ILE A 133 -0.39 14.41 31.00
CA ILE A 133 0.21 13.43 31.90
C ILE A 133 -0.02 13.94 33.31
N ASN A 134 -0.29 13.07 34.28
CA ASN A 134 -0.54 13.44 35.66
C ASN A 134 0.59 14.37 36.19
N PRO A 135 0.28 15.65 36.47
CA PRO A 135 1.29 16.63 36.81
C PRO A 135 1.62 16.68 38.32
N ASP A 136 0.94 15.92 39.18
CA ASP A 136 0.95 16.18 40.63
C ASP A 136 2.34 15.97 41.25
N GLN A 137 3.06 14.94 40.82
CA GLN A 137 4.44 14.73 41.27
C GLN A 137 5.39 15.84 40.82
N TYR A 138 5.19 16.41 39.64
CA TYR A 138 5.99 17.48 39.08
C TYR A 138 5.67 18.82 39.77
N LYS A 139 4.39 19.10 40.08
CA LYS A 139 4.00 20.24 40.89
C LYS A 139 4.64 20.18 42.27
N ALA A 140 4.55 19.03 42.94
CA ALA A 140 5.18 18.84 44.25
C ALA A 140 6.68 19.06 44.19
N LYS A 141 7.37 18.61 43.11
CA LYS A 141 8.79 18.84 42.87
C LYS A 141 9.10 20.34 42.73
N VAL A 142 8.32 21.07 41.91
CA VAL A 142 8.46 22.51 41.74
C VAL A 142 8.27 23.24 43.07
N ASP A 143 7.25 22.91 43.84
CA ASP A 143 6.98 23.52 45.13
C ASP A 143 8.10 23.29 46.14
N LYS A 144 8.67 22.07 46.17
CA LYS A 144 9.84 21.74 47.00
C LYS A 144 11.04 22.58 46.64
N VAL A 145 11.37 22.72 45.32
CA VAL A 145 12.54 23.52 44.90
C VAL A 145 12.27 25.02 45.13
N LYS A 146 11.03 25.53 44.96
CA LYS A 146 10.65 26.90 45.32
C LYS A 146 10.87 27.20 46.82
N ALA A 147 10.51 26.27 47.68
CA ALA A 147 10.74 26.41 49.12
C ALA A 147 12.25 26.43 49.43
N GLN A 148 13.05 25.55 48.75
CA GLN A 148 14.50 25.57 48.90
C GLN A 148 15.11 26.88 48.42
N LEU A 149 14.68 27.40 47.27
CA LEU A 149 15.13 28.70 46.74
C LEU A 149 14.85 29.84 47.74
N THR A 150 13.66 29.82 48.34
CA THR A 150 13.33 30.82 49.38
C THR A 150 14.25 30.77 50.55
N LYS A 151 14.61 29.56 51.02
CA LYS A 151 15.58 29.36 52.11
C LYS A 151 16.98 29.87 51.71
N ASP A 152 17.47 29.54 50.49
CA ASP A 152 18.79 29.92 50.04
C ASP A 152 18.87 31.44 49.79
N LYS A 153 17.81 32.06 49.27
CA LYS A 153 17.70 33.54 49.19
C LYS A 153 17.75 34.20 50.55
N ALA A 154 17.11 33.64 51.58
CA ALA A 154 17.18 34.14 52.92
C ALA A 154 18.60 34.03 53.51
N GLN A 155 19.29 32.91 53.22
CA GLN A 155 20.69 32.72 53.65
C GLN A 155 21.64 33.70 52.95
N ALA A 156 21.49 33.90 51.65
CA ALA A 156 22.27 34.87 50.87
C ALA A 156 22.00 36.31 51.35
N LEU A 157 20.76 36.65 51.68
CA LEU A 157 20.42 37.94 52.22
C LEU A 157 21.05 38.17 53.61
N LYS A 158 21.08 37.12 54.47
CA LYS A 158 21.79 37.18 55.75
C LYS A 158 23.26 37.46 55.53
N ALA A 159 23.94 36.64 54.69
CA ALA A 159 25.37 36.78 54.41
C ALA A 159 25.71 38.15 53.80
N LYS A 160 24.86 38.66 52.91
CA LYS A 160 24.96 40.01 52.34
C LYS A 160 24.93 41.10 53.42
N ARG A 161 23.96 41.01 54.32
CA ARG A 161 23.86 41.98 55.45
C ARG A 161 25.06 41.89 56.39
N ASP A 162 25.60 40.72 56.62
CA ASP A 162 26.79 40.52 57.42
C ASP A 162 28.01 41.15 56.74
N LEU A 163 28.19 40.96 55.43
CA LEU A 163 29.22 41.63 54.65
C LEU A 163 29.08 43.14 54.67
N GLU A 164 27.86 43.68 54.41
CA GLU A 164 27.55 45.11 54.44
C GLU A 164 27.84 45.76 55.82
N ARG A 165 27.79 44.98 56.89
CA ARG A 165 28.15 45.41 58.25
C ARG A 165 29.67 45.40 58.50
N ILE A 166 30.36 44.34 58.07
CA ILE A 166 31.77 44.15 58.31
C ILE A 166 32.63 45.04 57.42
N GLN A 167 32.27 45.27 56.19
CA GLN A 167 33.01 46.08 55.22
C GLN A 167 33.31 47.49 55.71
N PRO A 168 32.40 48.30 56.30
CA PRO A 168 32.72 49.61 56.87
C PRO A 168 33.52 49.56 58.18
N LEU A 169 33.32 48.49 58.99
CA LEU A 169 34.12 48.30 60.21
C LEU A 169 35.60 48.01 59.89
N TYR A 170 35.88 47.24 58.86
CA TYR A 170 37.24 47.01 58.37
C TYR A 170 37.82 48.34 57.85
N ALA A 171 37.11 49.17 57.12
CA ALA A 171 37.59 50.47 56.65
C ALA A 171 37.98 51.40 57.80
N GLN A 172 37.31 51.26 58.99
CA GLN A 172 37.60 51.99 60.21
C GLN A 172 38.63 51.29 61.12
N ASN A 173 39.31 50.22 60.65
CA ASN A 173 40.21 49.38 61.44
C ASN A 173 39.56 48.72 62.68
N ALA A 174 38.23 48.59 62.70
CA ALA A 174 37.45 47.99 63.78
C ALA A 174 37.14 46.49 63.54
N ALA A 175 37.47 45.92 62.37
CA ALA A 175 37.38 44.49 62.01
C ALA A 175 38.70 44.03 61.39
N SER A 176 38.97 42.73 61.46
CA SER A 176 40.20 42.15 60.88
C SER A 176 39.94 41.86 59.34
N ARG A 177 41.07 41.77 58.62
CA ARG A 177 41.02 41.36 57.22
C ARG A 177 40.41 39.95 57.08
N LEU A 178 40.72 39.04 58.00
CA LEU A 178 40.14 37.71 58.04
C LEU A 178 38.60 37.74 58.14
N ASP A 179 38.07 38.61 58.98
CA ASP A 179 36.62 38.77 59.14
C ASP A 179 35.99 39.26 57.85
N LEU A 180 36.58 40.22 57.12
CA LEU A 180 36.11 40.67 55.82
C LEU A 180 36.20 39.58 54.77
N ASP A 181 37.36 38.89 54.67
CA ASP A 181 37.49 37.80 53.66
C ASP A 181 36.51 36.66 53.94
N ASN A 182 36.27 36.30 55.20
CA ASN A 182 35.23 35.33 55.57
C ASN A 182 33.80 35.79 55.20
N ALA A 183 33.45 37.05 55.39
CA ALA A 183 32.14 37.60 55.06
C ALA A 183 31.94 37.63 53.55
N ILE A 184 32.96 37.98 52.76
CA ILE A 184 32.93 37.92 51.30
C ILE A 184 32.70 36.49 50.85
N ALA A 185 33.51 35.54 51.32
CA ALA A 185 33.39 34.14 50.95
C ALA A 185 32.02 33.53 51.32
N ALA A 186 31.51 33.88 52.50
CA ALA A 186 30.16 33.46 52.93
C ALA A 186 29.04 33.98 52.00
N TYR A 187 29.15 35.25 51.59
CA TYR A 187 28.17 35.84 50.67
C TYR A 187 28.28 35.22 49.27
N GLU A 188 29.49 35.07 48.73
CA GLU A 188 29.71 34.45 47.41
C GLU A 188 29.23 33.00 47.41
N SER A 189 29.52 32.22 48.42
CA SER A 189 29.01 30.86 48.57
C SER A 189 27.50 30.79 48.63
N ALA A 190 26.85 31.67 49.43
CA ALA A 190 25.41 31.73 49.52
C ALA A 190 24.75 32.21 48.21
N ALA A 191 25.37 33.16 47.52
CA ALA A 191 24.92 33.60 46.19
C ALA A 191 25.02 32.49 45.12
N ALA A 192 26.09 31.73 45.15
CA ALA A 192 26.29 30.55 44.30
C ALA A 192 25.18 29.49 44.55
N SER A 193 24.83 29.27 45.84
CA SER A 193 23.72 28.34 46.19
C SER A 193 22.38 28.79 45.63
N VAL A 194 22.07 30.10 45.64
CA VAL A 194 20.89 30.66 45.04
C VAL A 194 20.86 30.39 43.55
N ASN A 195 21.94 30.67 42.84
CA ASN A 195 22.05 30.43 41.40
C ASN A 195 21.85 28.92 41.04
N MET A 196 22.42 28.01 41.84
CA MET A 196 22.22 26.56 41.69
C MET A 196 20.75 26.20 41.86
N THR A 197 20.09 26.65 42.90
CA THR A 197 18.68 26.33 43.17
C THR A 197 17.74 27.01 42.16
N GLU A 198 18.10 28.15 41.58
CA GLU A 198 17.37 28.79 40.47
C GLU A 198 17.46 27.92 39.20
N ALA A 199 18.62 27.33 38.92
CA ALA A 199 18.75 26.38 37.83
C ALA A 199 17.91 25.10 38.05
N ASP A 200 17.95 24.55 39.28
CA ASP A 200 17.11 23.41 39.65
C ASP A 200 15.62 23.71 39.51
N LEU A 201 15.19 24.94 39.90
CA LEU A 201 13.79 25.38 39.71
C LEU A 201 13.43 25.41 38.23
N SER A 202 14.25 25.99 37.39
CA SER A 202 14.04 26.04 35.95
C SER A 202 13.90 24.65 35.35
N GLN A 203 14.71 23.72 35.79
CA GLN A 203 14.60 22.30 35.37
C GLN A 203 13.26 21.69 35.81
N ALA A 204 12.87 21.86 37.06
CA ALA A 204 11.62 21.32 37.59
C ALA A 204 10.39 21.91 36.88
N GLU A 205 10.40 23.22 36.58
CA GLU A 205 9.34 23.90 35.82
C GLU A 205 9.27 23.38 34.38
N MET A 206 10.40 23.09 33.74
CA MET A 206 10.46 22.54 32.42
C MET A 206 9.89 21.10 32.40
N GLU A 207 10.21 20.27 33.38
CA GLU A 207 9.65 18.93 33.53
C GLU A 207 8.13 18.98 33.75
N LEU A 208 7.65 19.92 34.56
CA LEU A 208 6.22 20.18 34.74
C LEU A 208 5.57 20.61 33.39
N GLY A 209 6.24 21.46 32.63
CA GLY A 209 5.77 21.85 31.29
C GLY A 209 5.63 20.69 30.33
N TYR A 210 6.47 19.68 30.44
CA TYR A 210 6.39 18.49 29.59
C TYR A 210 5.23 17.54 29.93
N THR A 211 4.55 17.74 31.07
CA THR A 211 3.33 16.99 31.39
C THR A 211 2.16 17.38 30.49
N ALA A 212 2.18 18.58 29.89
CA ALA A 212 1.24 19.05 28.91
C ALA A 212 1.85 18.87 27.50
N VAL A 213 1.43 17.85 26.80
CA VAL A 213 1.99 17.50 25.50
C VAL A 213 1.22 18.23 24.40
N HIS A 214 1.94 19.06 23.63
CA HIS A 214 1.38 19.88 22.57
C HIS A 214 1.83 19.40 21.19
N SER A 215 1.03 19.68 20.17
CA SER A 215 1.40 19.40 18.78
C SER A 215 2.56 20.27 18.32
N PRO A 216 3.65 19.68 17.79
CA PRO A 216 4.81 20.45 17.30
C PRO A 216 4.57 21.08 15.93
N LEU A 217 3.58 20.59 15.18
CA LEU A 217 3.21 21.10 13.86
C LEU A 217 1.69 21.10 13.67
N SER A 218 1.22 21.78 12.63
CA SER A 218 -0.18 21.71 12.22
C SER A 218 -0.37 20.59 11.20
N GLY A 219 -1.41 19.79 11.35
CA GLY A 219 -1.66 18.67 10.46
C GLY A 219 -2.79 17.78 10.94
N ARG A 220 -2.96 16.66 10.26
CA ARG A 220 -3.93 15.63 10.67
C ARG A 220 -3.25 14.65 11.62
N ILE A 221 -3.85 14.47 12.79
CA ILE A 221 -3.38 13.48 13.77
C ILE A 221 -3.81 12.07 13.32
N SER A 222 -2.93 11.10 13.48
CA SER A 222 -3.18 9.69 13.17
C SER A 222 -3.82 8.98 14.37
N GLU A 223 -3.77 7.65 14.34
CA GLU A 223 -4.18 6.80 15.45
C GLU A 223 -3.26 6.97 16.68
N ARG A 224 -3.82 6.71 17.85
CA ARG A 224 -3.08 6.67 19.11
C ARG A 224 -2.55 5.25 19.35
N HIS A 225 -1.43 5.18 20.06
CA HIS A 225 -0.87 3.91 20.51
C HIS A 225 -1.02 3.68 22.01
N VAL A 226 -1.60 4.67 22.72
CA VAL A 226 -1.76 4.63 24.18
C VAL A 226 -3.15 5.14 24.59
N ASP A 227 -3.69 4.57 25.65
CA ASP A 227 -4.99 4.95 26.23
C ASP A 227 -4.82 5.70 27.54
N VAL A 228 -5.87 6.44 27.94
CA VAL A 228 -5.95 7.11 29.23
C VAL A 228 -5.79 6.07 30.35
N GLY A 229 -4.95 6.38 31.34
CA GLY A 229 -4.55 5.46 32.41
C GLY A 229 -3.30 4.65 32.14
N THR A 230 -2.74 4.70 30.93
CA THR A 230 -1.48 4.01 30.59
C THR A 230 -0.29 4.82 31.13
N LEU A 231 0.73 4.12 31.60
CA LEU A 231 2.02 4.72 31.96
C LEU A 231 2.78 5.05 30.66
N VAL A 232 3.14 6.32 30.48
CA VAL A 232 3.91 6.81 29.35
C VAL A 232 5.24 7.38 29.79
N GLY A 233 6.23 7.42 28.90
CA GLY A 233 7.56 7.91 29.22
C GLY A 233 8.47 8.03 28.00
N PRO A 234 9.72 8.50 28.18
CA PRO A 234 10.68 8.73 27.08
C PRO A 234 11.10 7.47 26.33
N GLY A 235 10.88 6.29 26.87
CA GLY A 235 11.29 5.00 26.33
C GLY A 235 10.16 4.10 25.84
N GLY A 236 8.90 4.60 25.86
CA GLY A 236 7.71 3.84 25.47
C GLY A 236 7.16 4.21 24.11
#